data_3054c34c2c64fde6f09bb72cb461d63e
#
_entry.id   3054c34c2c64fde6f09bb72cb461d63e
#
_cell.length_a   1.000
_cell.length_b   1.000
_cell.length_c   1.000
_cell.angle_alpha   90.00
_cell.angle_beta   90.00
_cell.angle_gamma   90.00
#
_symmetry.space_group_name_H-M   'P 1'
#
loop_
_entity.id
_entity.type
_entity.pdbx_description
1 polymer ?
#
loop_
_entity_poly.entity_id
_entity_poly.type
_entity_poly.pdbx_seq_one_letter_code
_entity_poly.pdbx_strand_id
1 'polypeptide(L)'
;MTTPPPAARLDVIALDCPDPAVMAAFYAAVLGTEIDEAESRDADWVQLQRPGGRAGGGVALAFQQVADHRPPQWPGAEHPQQLHLDLAVDDLEAGEAAVVALGARKHAVQPGDTFRVFLDPAGHPFCLVVG
;
A
#
# COMPACT_ATOMS: atom_id res chain seq x y z
N MET A 1 -14.98 -26.83 23.92
CA MET A 1 -15.74 -26.18 22.81
C MET A 1 -14.78 -25.77 21.73
N THR A 2 -15.01 -26.23 20.52
CA THR A 2 -14.16 -25.91 19.40
C THR A 2 -14.68 -24.69 18.67
N THR A 3 -13.76 -23.80 18.28
CA THR A 3 -14.10 -22.67 17.43
C THR A 3 -14.36 -23.19 16.02
N PRO A 4 -15.45 -22.78 15.36
CA PRO A 4 -15.68 -23.18 13.98
C PRO A 4 -14.56 -22.67 13.09
N PRO A 5 -14.28 -23.34 11.95
CA PRO A 5 -13.27 -22.82 11.03
C PRO A 5 -13.69 -21.44 10.51
N PRO A 6 -12.73 -20.56 10.17
CA PRO A 6 -13.07 -19.25 9.63
C PRO A 6 -13.78 -19.40 8.28
N ALA A 7 -14.74 -18.51 8.02
CA ALA A 7 -15.49 -18.52 6.77
C ALA A 7 -14.63 -18.09 5.57
N ALA A 8 -13.58 -17.30 5.81
CA ALA A 8 -12.72 -16.74 4.76
C ALA A 8 -11.38 -16.33 5.34
N ARG A 9 -10.43 -16.08 4.47
CA ARG A 9 -9.15 -15.45 4.83
C ARG A 9 -8.95 -14.22 3.96
N LEU A 10 -8.24 -13.24 4.50
CA LEU A 10 -7.93 -12.05 3.73
C LEU A 10 -6.85 -12.39 2.68
N ASP A 11 -7.19 -12.23 1.42
CA ASP A 11 -6.35 -12.65 0.30
C ASP A 11 -5.55 -11.49 -0.29
N VAL A 12 -6.25 -10.44 -0.70
CA VAL A 12 -5.65 -9.29 -1.41
C VAL A 12 -6.29 -8.00 -0.90
N ILE A 13 -5.47 -6.96 -0.77
CA ILE A 13 -5.95 -5.58 -0.61
C ILE A 13 -5.62 -4.88 -1.92
N ALA A 14 -6.65 -4.35 -2.59
CA ALA A 14 -6.49 -3.64 -3.85
C ALA A 14 -6.64 -2.14 -3.62
N LEU A 15 -5.69 -1.37 -4.14
CA LEU A 15 -5.74 0.09 -4.13
C LEU A 15 -6.11 0.59 -5.52
N ASP A 16 -7.08 1.49 -5.58
CA ASP A 16 -7.47 2.13 -6.83
C ASP A 16 -6.41 3.16 -7.22
N CYS A 17 -6.14 3.28 -8.52
CA CYS A 17 -5.11 4.18 -9.01
C CYS A 17 -5.32 4.47 -10.51
N PRO A 18 -4.72 5.55 -11.04
CA PRO A 18 -4.76 5.78 -12.47
C PRO A 18 -3.83 4.86 -13.26
N ASP A 19 -2.70 4.44 -12.67
CA ASP A 19 -1.69 3.62 -13.35
C ASP A 19 -1.15 2.53 -12.42
N PRO A 20 -1.70 1.30 -12.53
CA PRO A 20 -1.25 0.20 -11.68
C PRO A 20 0.24 -0.14 -11.79
N ALA A 21 0.84 0.04 -12.96
CA ALA A 21 2.27 -0.26 -13.13
C ALA A 21 3.16 0.66 -12.29
N VAL A 22 2.81 1.95 -12.22
CA VAL A 22 3.53 2.92 -11.39
C VAL A 22 3.40 2.57 -9.91
N MET A 23 2.19 2.25 -9.47
CA MET A 23 1.92 1.86 -8.09
C MET A 23 2.63 0.57 -7.71
N ALA A 24 2.59 -0.43 -8.60
CA ALA A 24 3.25 -1.71 -8.35
C ALA A 24 4.77 -1.54 -8.25
N ALA A 25 5.36 -0.75 -9.12
CA ALA A 25 6.80 -0.48 -9.06
C ALA A 25 7.20 0.21 -7.75
N PHE A 26 6.40 1.18 -7.30
CA PHE A 26 6.65 1.88 -6.06
C PHE A 26 6.60 0.92 -4.86
N TYR A 27 5.49 0.21 -4.68
CA TYR A 27 5.32 -0.66 -3.51
C TYR A 27 6.22 -1.90 -3.56
N ALA A 28 6.51 -2.43 -4.76
CA ALA A 28 7.48 -3.52 -4.89
C ALA A 28 8.85 -3.10 -4.36
N ALA A 29 9.29 -1.90 -4.72
CA ALA A 29 10.57 -1.37 -4.25
C ALA A 29 10.56 -1.07 -2.75
N VAL A 30 9.47 -0.45 -2.25
CA VAL A 30 9.35 -0.14 -0.83
C VAL A 30 9.36 -1.40 0.03
N LEU A 31 8.64 -2.43 -0.40
CA LEU A 31 8.45 -3.66 0.38
C LEU A 31 9.47 -4.76 0.06
N GLY A 32 10.32 -4.54 -0.93
CA GLY A 32 11.31 -5.54 -1.31
C GLY A 32 10.70 -6.80 -1.92
N THR A 33 9.67 -6.63 -2.71
CA THR A 33 8.97 -7.72 -3.39
C THR A 33 8.93 -7.49 -4.89
N GLU A 34 8.24 -8.33 -5.62
CA GLU A 34 8.16 -8.30 -7.08
C GLU A 34 6.71 -8.40 -7.54
N ILE A 35 6.46 -8.03 -8.80
CA ILE A 35 5.16 -8.21 -9.43
C ILE A 35 4.91 -9.71 -9.62
N ASP A 36 3.71 -10.15 -9.28
CA ASP A 36 3.25 -11.50 -9.54
C ASP A 36 2.59 -11.53 -10.93
N GLU A 37 3.35 -11.98 -11.91
CA GLU A 37 2.87 -11.98 -13.30
C GLU A 37 1.68 -12.92 -13.49
N ALA A 38 1.66 -14.04 -12.76
CA ALA A 38 0.57 -15.01 -12.90
C ALA A 38 -0.76 -14.49 -12.37
N GLU A 39 -0.71 -13.62 -11.36
CA GLU A 39 -1.92 -13.06 -10.74
C GLU A 39 -2.26 -11.67 -11.28
N SER A 40 -1.47 -11.13 -12.20
CA SER A 40 -1.73 -9.84 -12.82
C SER A 40 -2.53 -10.01 -14.10
N ARG A 41 -3.44 -9.07 -14.37
CA ARG A 41 -4.34 -9.11 -15.53
C ARG A 41 -4.22 -7.81 -16.30
N ASP A 42 -3.49 -7.83 -17.40
CA ASP A 42 -3.28 -6.70 -18.28
C ASP A 42 -2.81 -5.45 -17.50
N ALA A 43 -3.08 -4.27 -18.02
CA ALA A 43 -2.76 -3.01 -17.36
C ALA A 43 -3.76 -2.63 -16.28
N ASP A 44 -4.89 -3.31 -16.21
CA ASP A 44 -6.00 -2.95 -15.32
C ASP A 44 -5.84 -3.47 -13.89
N TRP A 45 -5.04 -4.50 -13.72
CA TRP A 45 -4.81 -5.14 -12.43
C TRP A 45 -3.38 -5.65 -12.35
N VAL A 46 -2.60 -5.09 -11.44
CA VAL A 46 -1.23 -5.56 -11.18
C VAL A 46 -1.13 -5.94 -9.71
N GLN A 47 -0.71 -7.15 -9.45
CA GLN A 47 -0.61 -7.71 -8.12
C GLN A 47 0.84 -7.98 -7.76
N LEU A 48 1.20 -7.74 -6.52
CA LEU A 48 2.53 -8.08 -5.99
C LEU A 48 2.51 -9.50 -5.41
N GLN A 49 3.69 -10.09 -5.34
CA GLN A 49 3.85 -11.38 -4.68
C GLN A 49 3.52 -11.26 -3.19
N ARG A 50 2.97 -12.33 -2.64
CA ARG A 50 2.65 -12.41 -1.21
C ARG A 50 3.92 -12.49 -0.38
N PRO A 51 3.93 -11.88 0.80
CA PRO A 51 5.01 -12.13 1.75
C PRO A 51 5.11 -13.62 2.05
N GLY A 52 6.32 -14.18 1.92
CA GLY A 52 6.54 -15.60 2.11
C GLY A 52 6.06 -16.49 0.96
N GLY A 53 5.66 -15.91 -0.17
CA GLY A 53 5.16 -16.65 -1.34
C GLY A 53 3.76 -17.19 -1.14
N ARG A 54 3.27 -17.98 -2.10
CA ARG A 54 1.91 -18.53 -2.07
C ARG A 54 1.64 -19.41 -0.85
N ALA A 55 2.64 -20.17 -0.42
CA ALA A 55 2.51 -21.04 0.73
C ALA A 55 2.53 -20.28 2.05
N GLY A 56 3.02 -19.04 2.07
CA GLY A 56 3.17 -18.26 3.28
C GLY A 56 1.89 -17.69 3.86
N GLY A 57 0.80 -17.66 3.08
CA GLY A 57 -0.51 -17.22 3.56
C GLY A 57 -0.64 -15.72 3.83
N GLY A 58 0.35 -14.91 3.46
CA GLY A 58 0.30 -13.47 3.65
C GLY A 58 -0.66 -12.79 2.68
N VAL A 59 -1.08 -11.56 3.05
CA VAL A 59 -1.96 -10.74 2.23
C VAL A 59 -1.13 -10.06 1.13
N ALA A 60 -1.60 -10.12 -0.11
CA ALA A 60 -0.95 -9.44 -1.23
C ALA A 60 -1.53 -8.05 -1.41
N LEU A 61 -0.73 -7.12 -1.93
CA LEU A 61 -1.23 -5.86 -2.46
C LEU A 61 -1.46 -5.99 -3.95
N ALA A 62 -2.52 -5.34 -4.43
CA ALA A 62 -2.80 -5.21 -5.84
C ALA A 62 -3.22 -3.78 -6.16
N PHE A 63 -3.17 -3.43 -7.42
CA PHE A 63 -3.48 -2.08 -7.89
C PHE A 63 -4.42 -2.20 -9.07
N GLN A 64 -5.57 -1.54 -8.95
CA GLN A 64 -6.63 -1.61 -9.94
C GLN A 64 -6.79 -0.27 -10.63
N GLN A 65 -6.81 -0.28 -11.95
CA GLN A 65 -7.00 0.95 -12.72
C GLN A 65 -8.42 1.47 -12.58
N VAL A 66 -8.53 2.75 -12.25
CA VAL A 66 -9.79 3.48 -12.19
C VAL A 66 -9.63 4.73 -13.04
N ALA A 67 -10.43 4.87 -14.09
CA ALA A 67 -10.30 5.96 -15.05
C ALA A 67 -10.49 7.34 -14.42
N ASP A 68 -11.42 7.44 -13.47
CA ASP A 68 -11.73 8.70 -12.78
C ASP A 68 -11.17 8.69 -11.36
N HIS A 69 -9.97 8.15 -11.17
CA HIS A 69 -9.37 8.08 -9.85
C HIS A 69 -9.29 9.45 -9.19
N ARG A 70 -9.82 9.55 -7.99
CA ARG A 70 -9.72 10.73 -7.15
C ARG A 70 -8.99 10.33 -5.86
N PRO A 71 -7.82 10.91 -5.59
CA PRO A 71 -7.09 10.54 -4.40
C PRO A 71 -7.89 10.88 -3.14
N PRO A 72 -7.77 10.05 -2.09
CA PRO A 72 -8.40 10.39 -0.82
C PRO A 72 -7.85 11.69 -0.28
N GLN A 73 -8.67 12.41 0.44
CA GLN A 73 -8.31 13.65 1.11
C GLN A 73 -8.20 13.37 2.60
N TRP A 74 -7.01 13.51 3.12
CA TRP A 74 -6.79 13.38 4.54
C TRP A 74 -5.79 14.45 5.01
N PRO A 75 -6.12 15.20 6.06
CA PRO A 75 -7.46 15.33 6.64
C PRO A 75 -8.39 16.04 5.65
N GLY A 76 -9.68 15.69 5.69
CA GLY A 76 -10.66 16.27 4.80
C GLY A 76 -11.93 15.43 4.75
N ALA A 77 -12.99 15.97 4.19
CA ALA A 77 -14.32 15.37 4.22
C ALA A 77 -14.94 15.09 2.87
N GLU A 78 -14.48 15.70 1.77
CA GLU A 78 -15.08 15.49 0.45
C GLU A 78 -14.81 14.09 -0.10
N HIS A 79 -13.57 13.63 0.02
CA HIS A 79 -13.17 12.29 -0.41
C HIS A 79 -12.31 11.68 0.68
N PRO A 80 -12.90 11.37 1.85
CA PRO A 80 -12.09 10.93 2.99
C PRO A 80 -11.43 9.57 2.71
N GLN A 81 -10.26 9.36 3.30
CA GLN A 81 -9.66 8.04 3.23
C GLN A 81 -10.55 7.02 3.95
N GLN A 82 -10.69 5.84 3.35
CA GLN A 82 -11.46 4.74 3.92
C GLN A 82 -10.57 3.79 4.71
N LEU A 83 -9.31 3.72 4.33
CA LEU A 83 -8.28 2.95 5.01
C LEU A 83 -6.91 3.55 4.63
N HIS A 84 -5.89 3.17 5.36
CA HIS A 84 -4.51 3.50 4.99
C HIS A 84 -3.59 2.34 5.38
N LEU A 85 -2.40 2.33 4.81
CA LEU A 85 -1.40 1.32 5.13
C LEU A 85 -0.42 1.90 6.16
N ASP A 86 -0.04 1.09 7.15
CA ASP A 86 1.07 1.37 8.03
C ASP A 86 2.21 0.42 7.66
N LEU A 87 3.35 0.98 7.33
CA LEU A 87 4.53 0.22 6.94
C LEU A 87 5.58 0.36 8.05
N ALA A 88 6.00 -0.77 8.60
CA ALA A 88 6.96 -0.77 9.69
C ALA A 88 8.37 -0.53 9.16
N VAL A 89 9.10 0.35 9.83
CA VAL A 89 10.51 0.63 9.56
C VAL A 89 11.30 0.56 10.86
N ASP A 90 12.60 0.31 10.75
CA ASP A 90 13.48 0.32 11.92
C ASP A 90 13.83 1.75 12.35
N ASP A 91 13.94 2.65 11.39
CA ASP A 91 14.34 4.05 11.61
C ASP A 91 13.50 4.96 10.70
N LEU A 92 12.79 5.92 11.30
CA LEU A 92 11.93 6.84 10.55
C LEU A 92 12.72 7.71 9.57
N GLU A 93 13.91 8.19 9.95
CA GLU A 93 14.72 9.05 9.06
C GLU A 93 15.16 8.28 7.81
N ALA A 94 15.67 7.07 7.99
CA ALA A 94 16.11 6.24 6.88
C ALA A 94 14.92 5.82 6.01
N GLY A 95 13.80 5.45 6.65
CA GLY A 95 12.58 5.09 5.94
C GLY A 95 12.02 6.22 5.11
N GLU A 96 11.97 7.43 5.67
CA GLU A 96 11.52 8.62 4.93
C GLU A 96 12.40 8.87 3.71
N ALA A 97 13.72 8.86 3.87
CA ALA A 97 14.63 9.07 2.76
C ALA A 97 14.41 8.05 1.64
N ALA A 98 14.19 6.79 2.01
CA ALA A 98 13.98 5.72 1.05
C ALA A 98 12.67 5.88 0.28
N VAL A 99 11.54 6.11 0.97
CA VAL A 99 10.24 6.21 0.27
C VAL A 99 10.15 7.48 -0.57
N VAL A 100 10.74 8.58 -0.13
CA VAL A 100 10.77 9.82 -0.92
C VAL A 100 11.60 9.63 -2.18
N ALA A 101 12.73 8.95 -2.08
CA ALA A 101 13.57 8.63 -3.25
C ALA A 101 12.83 7.77 -4.27
N LEU A 102 11.88 6.95 -3.83
CA LEU A 102 11.09 6.07 -4.69
C LEU A 102 9.82 6.75 -5.26
N GLY A 103 9.49 7.96 -4.82
CA GLY A 103 8.39 8.72 -5.38
C GLY A 103 7.29 9.12 -4.41
N ALA A 104 7.40 8.77 -3.14
CA ALA A 104 6.45 9.23 -2.13
C ALA A 104 6.64 10.72 -1.84
N ARG A 105 5.57 11.37 -1.41
CA ARG A 105 5.61 12.75 -0.96
C ARG A 105 5.26 12.81 0.52
N LYS A 106 6.06 13.53 1.30
CA LYS A 106 5.75 13.70 2.72
C LYS A 106 4.51 14.59 2.85
N HIS A 107 3.55 14.15 3.64
CA HIS A 107 2.33 14.90 3.87
C HIS A 107 2.63 16.15 4.71
N ALA A 108 1.92 17.26 4.43
CA ALA A 108 2.08 18.50 5.17
C ALA A 108 1.61 18.38 6.63
N VAL A 109 0.62 17.51 6.87
CA VAL A 109 0.07 17.29 8.22
C VAL A 109 0.77 16.08 8.83
N GLN A 110 1.43 16.29 9.97
CA GLN A 110 2.16 15.27 10.71
C GLN A 110 1.63 15.25 12.14
N PRO A 111 0.64 14.39 12.43
CA PRO A 111 -0.05 14.47 13.72
C PRO A 111 0.70 13.83 14.90
N GLY A 112 1.80 13.10 14.64
CA GLY A 112 2.50 12.38 15.72
C GLY A 112 4.00 12.39 15.56
N ASP A 113 4.69 11.89 16.60
CA ASP A 113 6.15 11.85 16.67
C ASP A 113 6.70 10.46 16.35
N THR A 114 5.89 9.40 16.54
CA THR A 114 6.33 8.02 16.42
C THR A 114 5.98 7.41 15.08
N PHE A 115 5.36 8.19 14.22
CA PHE A 115 5.04 7.79 12.86
C PHE A 115 5.05 9.01 11.95
N ARG A 116 5.16 8.78 10.65
CA ARG A 116 5.16 9.86 9.64
C ARG A 116 4.22 9.51 8.51
N VAL A 117 3.49 10.50 8.01
CA VAL A 117 2.49 10.34 6.96
C VAL A 117 3.05 10.78 5.62
N PHE A 118 2.79 9.96 4.60
CA PHE A 118 3.22 10.20 3.22
C PHE A 118 2.07 9.96 2.26
N LEU A 119 2.24 10.42 1.04
CA LEU A 119 1.35 10.09 -0.07
C LEU A 119 2.10 9.23 -1.08
N ASP A 120 1.47 8.16 -1.54
CA ASP A 120 2.02 7.33 -2.59
C ASP A 120 1.81 7.98 -3.97
N PRO A 121 2.31 7.38 -5.07
CA PRO A 121 2.19 8.01 -6.40
C PRO A 121 0.75 8.27 -6.85
N ALA A 122 -0.24 7.56 -6.32
CA ALA A 122 -1.65 7.78 -6.63
C ALA A 122 -2.33 8.75 -5.65
N GLY A 123 -1.61 9.19 -4.61
CA GLY A 123 -2.13 10.11 -3.61
C GLY A 123 -2.80 9.44 -2.41
N HIS A 124 -2.67 8.13 -2.26
CA HIS A 124 -3.17 7.46 -1.05
C HIS A 124 -2.25 7.77 0.13
N PRO A 125 -2.79 8.21 1.26
CA PRO A 125 -1.99 8.34 2.48
C PRO A 125 -1.50 6.98 2.98
N PHE A 126 -0.26 6.93 3.41
CA PHE A 126 0.28 5.79 4.15
C PHE A 126 1.21 6.31 5.24
N CYS A 127 1.45 5.49 6.26
CA CYS A 127 2.33 5.87 7.35
C CYS A 127 3.55 4.97 7.39
N LEU A 128 4.68 5.54 7.79
CA LEU A 128 5.80 4.78 8.29
C LEU A 128 5.72 4.76 9.81
N VAL A 129 5.81 3.58 10.38
CA VAL A 129 5.73 3.39 11.84
C VAL A 129 6.96 2.62 12.30
N VAL A 130 7.44 2.92 13.52
CA VAL A 130 8.54 2.15 14.10
C VAL A 130 7.98 0.84 14.64
N GLY A 131 8.54 -0.27 14.17
CA GLY A 131 8.05 -1.59 14.57
C GLY A 131 9.11 -2.63 14.68
#